data_eab3e599e5f58197830e66e730b11cf6
#
_entry.id   eab3e599e5f58197830e66e730b11cf6
#
_cell.length_a   1.000
_cell.length_b   1.000
_cell.length_c   1.000
_cell.angle_alpha   90.00
_cell.angle_beta   90.00
_cell.angle_gamma   90.00
#
_symmetry.space_group_name_H-M   'P 1'
#
loop_
_entity.id
_entity.type
_entity.pdbx_description
1 polymer ?
#
loop_
_entity_poly.entity_id
_entity_poly.type
_entity_poly.pdbx_seq_one_letter_code
_entity_poly.pdbx_strand_id
1 'polypeptide(L)'
;VRIGLAQIVSTPDPSENLDQIAEQVRAASARGARLVVFPEAAMCCFGVPLGPVAEQLDGPWASKVRQIAADAGVTVVAGMFRPSDDGRVFNTLLATGGGVEASYDKIHLYDAFGFAESDTVAAGGEPVTITVDGLTVGLTTCYDLRFPGLFQKLGDAGAVLIVAPASWGAGPGKRDQWDLLVRARALDTTAYVAACGQGDPTTVGRSAGKAPTGIGASALAGPRGDILHQLGEAPGLLIADIDPAEVESARKVIPVLANRRF
;
A
#
# COMPACT_ATOMS: atom_id res chain seq x y z
N VAL A 1 2.94 -10.38 -14.53
CA VAL A 1 3.94 -9.89 -13.56
C VAL A 1 3.64 -10.47 -12.19
N ARG A 2 4.65 -11.06 -11.54
CA ARG A 2 4.49 -11.62 -10.18
C ARG A 2 4.74 -10.55 -9.14
N ILE A 3 3.84 -10.47 -8.13
CA ILE A 3 3.92 -9.52 -7.03
C ILE A 3 3.97 -10.22 -5.68
N GLY A 4 4.54 -9.54 -4.68
CA GLY A 4 4.49 -9.92 -3.27
C GLY A 4 3.81 -8.86 -2.42
N LEU A 5 2.86 -9.27 -1.55
CA LEU A 5 2.32 -8.43 -0.50
C LEU A 5 2.93 -8.89 0.82
N ALA A 6 3.79 -8.09 1.38
CA ALA A 6 4.53 -8.38 2.62
C ALA A 6 3.80 -7.78 3.84
N GLN A 7 2.90 -8.57 4.42
CA GLN A 7 2.20 -8.21 5.65
C GLN A 7 3.14 -8.31 6.84
N ILE A 8 3.67 -7.19 7.28
CA ILE A 8 4.55 -7.07 8.44
C ILE A 8 3.81 -6.45 9.63
N VAL A 9 4.41 -6.49 10.81
CA VAL A 9 4.00 -5.71 11.99
C VAL A 9 5.13 -4.74 12.30
N SER A 10 4.99 -3.49 11.87
CA SER A 10 6.00 -2.47 12.10
C SER A 10 6.16 -2.14 13.59
N THR A 11 7.39 -1.85 13.98
CA THR A 11 7.76 -1.37 15.32
C THR A 11 7.93 0.15 15.31
N PRO A 12 8.10 0.79 16.47
CA PRO A 12 8.54 2.18 16.54
C PRO A 12 9.96 2.42 16.03
N ASP A 13 10.79 1.37 15.90
CA ASP A 13 12.19 1.47 15.47
C ASP A 13 12.30 1.25 13.94
N PRO A 14 12.67 2.29 13.15
CA PRO A 14 12.87 2.16 11.72
C PRO A 14 13.95 1.14 11.31
N SER A 15 14.94 0.89 12.15
CA SER A 15 16.01 -0.07 11.86
C SER A 15 15.50 -1.51 11.92
N GLU A 16 14.73 -1.86 12.96
CA GLU A 16 14.09 -3.18 13.04
C GLU A 16 13.15 -3.43 11.87
N ASN A 17 12.46 -2.37 11.41
CA ASN A 17 11.57 -2.47 10.27
C ASN A 17 12.32 -2.66 8.94
N LEU A 18 13.52 -2.08 8.78
CA LEU A 18 14.39 -2.36 7.63
C LEU A 18 14.80 -3.83 7.56
N ASP A 19 15.07 -4.46 8.70
CA ASP A 19 15.41 -5.88 8.74
C ASP A 19 14.23 -6.74 8.27
N GLN A 20 12.99 -6.42 8.70
CA GLN A 20 11.78 -7.07 8.22
C GLN A 20 11.61 -6.86 6.69
N ILE A 21 11.84 -5.64 6.20
CA ILE A 21 11.76 -5.32 4.76
C ILE A 21 12.77 -6.16 3.99
N ALA A 22 14.04 -6.21 4.43
CA ALA A 22 15.09 -6.98 3.77
C ALA A 22 14.78 -8.48 3.72
N GLU A 23 14.24 -9.04 4.79
CA GLU A 23 13.83 -10.44 4.86
C GLU A 23 12.71 -10.73 3.87
N GLN A 24 11.64 -9.95 3.89
CA GLN A 24 10.47 -10.16 3.02
C GLN A 24 10.78 -9.92 1.54
N VAL A 25 11.61 -8.92 1.21
CA VAL A 25 12.07 -8.68 -0.16
C VAL A 25 12.87 -9.87 -0.67
N ARG A 26 13.79 -10.40 0.13
CA ARG A 26 14.55 -11.60 -0.23
C ARG A 26 13.66 -12.82 -0.45
N ALA A 27 12.69 -13.03 0.45
CA ALA A 27 11.74 -14.15 0.35
C ALA A 27 10.83 -14.02 -0.89
N ALA A 28 10.37 -12.80 -1.21
CA ALA A 28 9.54 -12.54 -2.38
C ALA A 28 10.33 -12.69 -3.69
N SER A 29 11.54 -12.13 -3.76
CA SER A 29 12.44 -12.25 -4.93
C SER A 29 12.78 -13.70 -5.22
N ALA A 30 13.09 -14.51 -4.20
CA ALA A 30 13.34 -15.94 -4.34
C ALA A 30 12.13 -16.72 -4.91
N ARG A 31 10.92 -16.17 -4.78
CA ARG A 31 9.68 -16.71 -5.36
C ARG A 31 9.31 -16.05 -6.70
N GLY A 32 10.23 -15.26 -7.27
CA GLY A 32 10.09 -14.62 -8.59
C GLY A 32 9.26 -13.33 -8.60
N ALA A 33 8.99 -12.70 -7.46
CA ALA A 33 8.30 -11.42 -7.43
C ALA A 33 9.14 -10.33 -8.08
N ARG A 34 8.49 -9.45 -8.83
CA ARG A 34 9.07 -8.28 -9.49
C ARG A 34 8.69 -6.98 -8.80
N LEU A 35 7.57 -7.00 -8.09
CA LEU A 35 7.09 -5.92 -7.24
C LEU A 35 6.82 -6.47 -5.84
N VAL A 36 7.34 -5.83 -4.81
CA VAL A 36 7.05 -6.17 -3.41
C VAL A 36 6.44 -4.95 -2.74
N VAL A 37 5.23 -5.12 -2.21
CA VAL A 37 4.45 -4.06 -1.57
C VAL A 37 4.44 -4.28 -0.06
N PHE A 38 4.82 -3.27 0.67
CA PHE A 38 4.76 -3.20 2.12
C PHE A 38 3.59 -2.32 2.58
N PRO A 39 3.12 -2.45 3.83
CA PRO A 39 2.04 -1.64 4.34
C PRO A 39 2.38 -0.14 4.44
N GLU A 40 1.34 0.68 4.62
CA GLU A 40 1.45 2.02 5.19
C GLU A 40 2.21 1.97 6.52
N ALA A 41 3.00 3.01 6.83
CA ALA A 41 3.77 3.07 8.08
C ALA A 41 4.78 1.90 8.24
N ALA A 42 5.33 1.41 7.11
CA ALA A 42 6.36 0.37 7.15
C ALA A 42 7.67 0.87 7.79
N MET A 43 7.96 2.17 7.70
CA MET A 43 9.12 2.79 8.36
C MET A 43 8.98 2.82 9.88
N CYS A 44 7.80 3.16 10.39
CA CYS A 44 7.53 3.30 11.82
C CYS A 44 6.02 3.14 12.04
N CYS A 45 5.60 2.36 13.03
CA CYS A 45 4.18 2.15 13.32
C CYS A 45 3.49 3.42 13.83
N PHE A 46 2.18 3.53 13.61
CA PHE A 46 1.37 4.56 14.25
C PHE A 46 1.26 4.36 15.77
N GLY A 47 0.93 5.46 16.48
CA GLY A 47 0.80 5.49 17.93
C GLY A 47 2.01 6.07 18.66
N VAL A 48 3.04 6.48 17.91
CA VAL A 48 4.21 7.22 18.39
C VAL A 48 4.39 8.52 17.59
N PRO A 49 5.13 9.52 18.11
CA PRO A 49 5.43 10.73 17.34
C PRO A 49 6.19 10.40 16.04
N LEU A 50 5.69 10.88 14.91
CA LEU A 50 6.25 10.59 13.58
C LEU A 50 7.35 11.57 13.15
N GLY A 51 7.30 12.83 13.63
CA GLY A 51 8.29 13.85 13.28
C GLY A 51 9.74 13.43 13.54
N PRO A 52 10.08 12.81 14.68
CA PRO A 52 11.45 12.38 14.98
C PRO A 52 12.03 11.32 14.02
N VAL A 53 11.18 10.53 13.34
CA VAL A 53 11.60 9.48 12.40
C VAL A 53 11.45 9.91 10.94
N ALA A 54 10.78 11.02 10.69
CA ALA A 54 10.57 11.52 9.34
C ALA A 54 11.89 11.97 8.70
N GLU A 55 12.12 11.58 7.46
CA GLU A 55 13.31 11.96 6.68
C GLU A 55 12.96 12.30 5.24
N GLN A 56 13.84 12.99 4.56
CA GLN A 56 13.70 13.27 3.13
C GLN A 56 13.82 11.98 2.30
N LEU A 57 13.34 12.03 1.04
CA LEU A 57 13.42 10.87 0.15
C LEU A 57 14.84 10.37 -0.13
N ASP A 58 15.86 11.19 0.08
CA ASP A 58 17.29 10.83 -0.01
C ASP A 58 17.92 10.49 1.34
N GLY A 59 17.11 10.39 2.38
CA GLY A 59 17.53 10.05 3.75
C GLY A 59 18.04 8.62 3.90
N PRO A 60 18.61 8.30 5.06
CA PRO A 60 19.26 7.02 5.31
C PRO A 60 18.33 5.81 5.22
N TRP A 61 17.09 5.90 5.72
CA TRP A 61 16.14 4.79 5.65
C TRP A 61 15.72 4.52 4.20
N ALA A 62 15.33 5.58 3.47
CA ALA A 62 14.95 5.48 2.06
C ALA A 62 16.12 4.94 1.20
N SER A 63 17.36 5.37 1.49
CA SER A 63 18.57 4.86 0.84
C SER A 63 18.78 3.36 1.09
N LYS A 64 18.49 2.88 2.31
CA LYS A 64 18.56 1.45 2.62
C LYS A 64 17.48 0.65 1.89
N VAL A 65 16.24 1.15 1.79
CA VAL A 65 15.20 0.50 0.99
C VAL A 65 15.61 0.39 -0.48
N ARG A 66 16.22 1.45 -1.05
CA ARG A 66 16.78 1.42 -2.43
C ARG A 66 17.82 0.34 -2.60
N GLN A 67 18.76 0.24 -1.64
CA GLN A 67 19.79 -0.79 -1.66
C GLN A 67 19.18 -2.19 -1.61
N ILE A 68 18.21 -2.44 -0.70
CA ILE A 68 17.52 -3.73 -0.58
C ILE A 68 16.80 -4.09 -1.90
N ALA A 69 16.12 -3.12 -2.52
CA ALA A 69 15.43 -3.32 -3.80
C ALA A 69 16.42 -3.66 -4.94
N ALA A 70 17.54 -2.91 -5.01
CA ALA A 70 18.57 -3.11 -6.02
C ALA A 70 19.26 -4.47 -5.88
N ASP A 71 19.64 -4.86 -4.67
CA ASP A 71 20.30 -6.14 -4.39
C ASP A 71 19.43 -7.35 -4.75
N ALA A 72 18.11 -7.21 -4.58
CA ALA A 72 17.14 -8.24 -4.92
C ALA A 72 16.65 -8.19 -6.37
N GLY A 73 16.93 -7.11 -7.11
CA GLY A 73 16.49 -6.89 -8.49
C GLY A 73 14.97 -6.76 -8.64
N VAL A 74 14.30 -6.15 -7.65
CA VAL A 74 12.84 -5.96 -7.61
C VAL A 74 12.47 -4.50 -7.43
N THR A 75 11.24 -4.14 -7.73
CA THR A 75 10.65 -2.88 -7.28
C THR A 75 10.03 -3.07 -5.90
N VAL A 76 10.28 -2.13 -5.00
CA VAL A 76 9.71 -2.07 -3.64
C VAL A 76 8.80 -0.85 -3.52
N VAL A 77 7.60 -1.05 -2.96
CA VAL A 77 6.71 0.04 -2.51
C VAL A 77 6.58 -0.08 -0.99
N ALA A 78 7.02 0.94 -0.24
CA ALA A 78 6.99 0.91 1.21
C ALA A 78 6.58 2.27 1.80
N GLY A 79 5.77 2.22 2.87
CA GLY A 79 5.32 3.42 3.59
C GLY A 79 6.42 4.02 4.46
N MET A 80 6.64 5.34 4.33
CA MET A 80 7.56 6.13 5.14
C MET A 80 6.94 7.47 5.53
N PHE A 81 7.63 8.23 6.35
CA PHE A 81 7.24 9.59 6.73
C PHE A 81 8.29 10.59 6.26
N ARG A 82 7.83 11.68 5.67
CA ARG A 82 8.67 12.74 5.12
C ARG A 82 8.30 14.09 5.78
N PRO A 83 9.28 14.96 6.14
CA PRO A 83 8.96 16.28 6.66
C PRO A 83 8.16 17.11 5.66
N SER A 84 7.21 17.88 6.16
CA SER A 84 6.46 18.91 5.43
C SER A 84 6.99 20.29 5.80
N ASP A 85 6.83 21.28 4.92
CA ASP A 85 7.30 22.65 5.12
C ASP A 85 6.53 23.39 6.24
N ASP A 86 5.35 22.92 6.62
CA ASP A 86 4.52 23.50 7.67
C ASP A 86 4.72 22.87 9.06
N GLY A 87 5.74 22.03 9.22
CA GLY A 87 6.11 21.39 10.48
C GLY A 87 5.36 20.06 10.77
N ARG A 88 4.44 19.66 9.88
CA ARG A 88 3.84 18.32 9.87
C ARG A 88 4.73 17.31 9.13
N VAL A 89 4.22 16.11 8.93
CA VAL A 89 4.86 15.11 8.06
C VAL A 89 3.94 14.77 6.90
N PHE A 90 4.48 14.27 5.79
CA PHE A 90 3.73 13.54 4.78
C PHE A 90 3.76 12.05 5.11
N ASN A 91 2.63 11.38 4.91
CA ASN A 91 2.53 9.94 4.88
C ASN A 91 2.77 9.49 3.44
N THR A 92 3.98 8.98 3.18
CA THR A 92 4.52 8.81 1.84
C THR A 92 4.74 7.35 1.50
N LEU A 93 4.39 6.93 0.29
CA LEU A 93 4.90 5.69 -0.30
C LEU A 93 6.16 6.01 -1.09
N LEU A 94 7.26 5.35 -0.76
CA LEU A 94 8.44 5.28 -1.60
C LEU A 94 8.29 4.09 -2.55
N ALA A 95 8.43 4.33 -3.86
CA ALA A 95 8.48 3.28 -4.89
C ALA A 95 9.85 3.32 -5.56
N THR A 96 10.65 2.26 -5.40
CA THR A 96 12.05 2.26 -5.85
C THR A 96 12.52 0.89 -6.31
N GLY A 97 13.57 0.85 -7.14
CA GLY A 97 14.16 -0.39 -7.69
C GLY A 97 13.55 -0.81 -9.03
N GLY A 98 14.23 -1.67 -9.78
CA GLY A 98 13.77 -2.14 -11.09
C GLY A 98 13.61 -1.03 -12.15
N GLY A 99 14.34 0.09 -12.02
CA GLY A 99 14.22 1.27 -12.88
C GLY A 99 13.12 2.25 -12.47
N VAL A 100 12.42 1.98 -11.37
CA VAL A 100 11.41 2.86 -10.76
C VAL A 100 12.06 3.75 -9.71
N GLU A 101 11.70 5.04 -9.71
CA GLU A 101 11.98 5.97 -8.63
C GLU A 101 10.83 6.99 -8.57
N ALA A 102 9.93 6.84 -7.60
CA ALA A 102 8.76 7.67 -7.43
C ALA A 102 8.33 7.74 -5.95
N SER A 103 7.50 8.71 -5.63
CA SER A 103 6.85 8.80 -4.32
C SER A 103 5.40 9.23 -4.48
N TYR A 104 4.56 8.81 -3.55
CA TYR A 104 3.16 9.19 -3.44
C TYR A 104 2.88 9.65 -2.03
N ASP A 105 2.46 10.90 -1.86
CA ASP A 105 1.98 11.42 -0.58
C ASP A 105 0.47 11.17 -0.48
N LYS A 106 0.03 10.55 0.61
CA LYS A 106 -1.37 10.22 0.88
C LYS A 106 -2.28 11.44 0.69
N ILE A 107 -3.27 11.31 -0.19
CA ILE A 107 -4.17 12.41 -0.55
C ILE A 107 -5.28 12.57 0.51
N HIS A 108 -5.94 11.46 0.89
CA HIS A 108 -7.07 11.52 1.82
C HIS A 108 -6.63 11.11 3.22
N LEU A 109 -6.57 12.08 4.10
CA LEU A 109 -6.17 11.88 5.50
C LEU A 109 -7.30 11.28 6.32
N TYR A 110 -6.93 10.48 7.32
CA TYR A 110 -7.88 9.75 8.18
C TYR A 110 -8.43 10.68 9.28
N ASP A 111 -9.32 11.59 8.90
CA ASP A 111 -10.07 12.47 9.80
C ASP A 111 -11.45 11.85 10.06
N ALA A 112 -11.47 10.76 10.81
CA ALA A 112 -12.68 9.98 11.05
C ALA A 112 -12.56 9.14 12.32
N PHE A 113 -13.68 8.71 12.86
CA PHE A 113 -13.78 7.83 14.04
C PHE A 113 -13.05 8.37 15.27
N GLY A 114 -12.99 9.72 15.42
CA GLY A 114 -12.31 10.38 16.54
C GLY A 114 -10.81 10.57 16.33
N PHE A 115 -10.27 10.24 15.16
CA PHE A 115 -8.92 10.59 14.75
C PHE A 115 -8.93 11.80 13.84
N ALA A 116 -7.88 12.63 13.93
CA ALA A 116 -7.59 13.75 13.05
C ALA A 116 -6.13 13.60 12.57
N GLU A 117 -5.92 12.81 11.51
CA GLU A 117 -4.58 12.62 10.93
C GLU A 117 -4.03 13.97 10.44
N SER A 118 -4.90 14.86 9.97
CA SER A 118 -4.54 16.20 9.49
C SER A 118 -3.89 17.11 10.53
N ASP A 119 -4.03 16.81 11.82
CA ASP A 119 -3.35 17.57 12.88
C ASP A 119 -1.82 17.44 12.78
N THR A 120 -1.32 16.31 12.31
CA THR A 120 0.12 15.99 12.26
C THR A 120 0.64 15.61 10.88
N VAL A 121 -0.26 15.30 9.93
CA VAL A 121 0.07 14.88 8.57
C VAL A 121 -0.46 15.89 7.57
N ALA A 122 0.36 16.28 6.61
CA ALA A 122 -0.03 17.11 5.47
C ALA A 122 -0.56 16.24 4.33
N ALA A 123 -1.61 16.69 3.66
CA ALA A 123 -2.19 15.97 2.52
C ALA A 123 -1.32 16.12 1.27
N GLY A 124 -1.20 15.03 0.49
CA GLY A 124 -0.74 15.08 -0.88
C GLY A 124 -1.81 15.65 -1.83
N GLY A 125 -1.46 15.80 -3.10
CA GLY A 125 -2.37 16.42 -4.08
C GLY A 125 -2.49 15.66 -5.41
N GLU A 126 -1.50 14.83 -5.76
CA GLU A 126 -1.38 14.27 -7.10
C GLU A 126 -1.50 12.74 -7.11
N PRO A 127 -2.35 12.17 -7.98
CA PRO A 127 -2.34 10.74 -8.25
C PRO A 127 -1.03 10.33 -8.91
N VAL A 128 -0.49 9.18 -8.52
CA VAL A 128 0.80 8.68 -9.03
C VAL A 128 0.63 7.29 -9.60
N THR A 129 1.22 7.06 -10.79
CA THR A 129 1.43 5.75 -11.37
C THR A 129 2.90 5.48 -11.60
N ILE A 130 3.31 4.22 -11.53
CA ILE A 130 4.65 3.73 -11.85
C ILE A 130 4.54 2.63 -12.91
N THR A 131 5.64 2.29 -13.55
CA THR A 131 5.69 1.15 -14.50
C THR A 131 6.65 0.09 -13.98
N VAL A 132 6.14 -1.13 -13.76
CA VAL A 132 6.93 -2.29 -13.34
C VAL A 132 6.80 -3.38 -14.38
N ASP A 133 7.91 -3.74 -15.05
CA ASP A 133 7.95 -4.73 -16.13
C ASP A 133 6.85 -4.53 -17.20
N GLY A 134 6.60 -3.27 -17.58
CA GLY A 134 5.56 -2.89 -18.55
C GLY A 134 4.16 -2.80 -17.98
N LEU A 135 3.93 -3.11 -16.71
CA LEU A 135 2.66 -3.00 -16.03
C LEU A 135 2.49 -1.61 -15.42
N THR A 136 1.42 -0.91 -15.74
CA THR A 136 1.07 0.35 -15.07
C THR A 136 0.44 0.06 -13.71
N VAL A 137 1.05 0.58 -12.65
CA VAL A 137 0.63 0.39 -11.26
C VAL A 137 0.26 1.73 -10.62
N GLY A 138 -0.96 1.86 -10.14
CA GLY A 138 -1.42 3.02 -9.38
C GLY A 138 -1.04 2.93 -7.89
N LEU A 139 -0.69 4.06 -7.28
CA LEU A 139 -0.36 4.14 -5.86
C LEU A 139 -1.49 4.79 -5.07
N THR A 140 -1.90 4.17 -3.98
CA THR A 140 -2.89 4.69 -3.01
C THR A 140 -2.49 4.26 -1.59
N THR A 141 -3.05 4.91 -0.56
CA THR A 141 -2.74 4.57 0.83
C THR A 141 -4.00 4.52 1.69
N CYS A 142 -4.29 3.37 2.28
CA CYS A 142 -5.21 3.15 3.40
C CYS A 142 -6.58 3.85 3.23
N TYR A 143 -6.75 5.03 3.81
CA TYR A 143 -8.01 5.78 3.79
C TYR A 143 -8.45 6.18 2.37
N ASP A 144 -7.51 6.26 1.41
CA ASP A 144 -7.82 6.47 -0.01
C ASP A 144 -8.81 5.42 -0.56
N LEU A 145 -8.84 4.20 0.01
CA LEU A 145 -9.83 3.17 -0.34
C LEU A 145 -11.29 3.65 -0.24
N ARG A 146 -11.58 4.69 0.54
CA ARG A 146 -12.93 5.23 0.68
C ARG A 146 -13.31 6.19 -0.45
N PHE A 147 -12.40 6.56 -1.32
CA PHE A 147 -12.56 7.61 -2.32
C PHE A 147 -12.44 7.05 -3.74
N PRO A 148 -13.56 6.59 -4.35
CA PRO A 148 -13.55 5.95 -5.65
C PRO A 148 -12.97 6.82 -6.77
N GLY A 149 -13.11 8.15 -6.65
CA GLY A 149 -12.61 9.09 -7.67
C GLY A 149 -11.10 9.01 -7.91
N LEU A 150 -10.30 8.77 -6.85
CA LEU A 150 -8.85 8.55 -7.00
C LEU A 150 -8.57 7.27 -7.80
N PHE A 151 -9.25 6.19 -7.45
CA PHE A 151 -9.10 4.91 -8.15
C PHE A 151 -9.49 5.02 -9.62
N GLN A 152 -10.59 5.71 -9.92
CA GLN A 152 -11.02 5.95 -11.30
C GLN A 152 -9.99 6.76 -12.09
N LYS A 153 -9.37 7.80 -11.51
CA LYS A 153 -8.28 8.56 -12.12
C LYS A 153 -7.08 7.66 -12.45
N LEU A 154 -6.71 6.75 -11.53
CA LEU A 154 -5.64 5.79 -11.77
C LEU A 154 -6.02 4.80 -12.89
N GLY A 155 -7.28 4.35 -12.93
CA GLY A 155 -7.81 3.52 -14.01
C GLY A 155 -7.75 4.23 -15.38
N ASP A 156 -8.10 5.53 -15.44
CA ASP A 156 -7.98 6.37 -16.64
C ASP A 156 -6.53 6.54 -17.09
N ALA A 157 -5.59 6.61 -16.13
CA ALA A 157 -4.16 6.63 -16.40
C ALA A 157 -3.60 5.26 -16.85
N GLY A 158 -4.46 4.26 -17.06
CA GLY A 158 -4.08 2.95 -17.58
C GLY A 158 -3.66 1.93 -16.53
N ALA A 159 -3.87 2.20 -15.23
CA ALA A 159 -3.51 1.23 -14.20
C ALA A 159 -4.20 -0.12 -14.43
N VAL A 160 -3.40 -1.18 -14.45
CA VAL A 160 -3.81 -2.58 -14.47
C VAL A 160 -3.85 -3.14 -13.06
N LEU A 161 -2.98 -2.65 -12.21
CA LEU A 161 -2.89 -2.94 -10.80
C LEU A 161 -2.93 -1.62 -10.02
N ILE A 162 -3.67 -1.60 -8.91
CA ILE A 162 -3.60 -0.50 -7.94
C ILE A 162 -3.18 -1.09 -6.60
N VAL A 163 -2.07 -0.61 -6.05
CA VAL A 163 -1.61 -1.02 -4.72
C VAL A 163 -2.21 -0.09 -3.65
N ALA A 164 -2.62 -0.68 -2.54
CA ALA A 164 -3.22 0.02 -1.41
C ALA A 164 -2.57 -0.44 -0.08
N PRO A 165 -1.32 -0.01 0.18
CA PRO A 165 -0.71 -0.13 1.50
C PRO A 165 -1.59 0.47 2.59
N ALA A 166 -1.74 -0.22 3.72
CA ALA A 166 -2.62 0.23 4.78
C ALA A 166 -2.12 -0.16 6.19
N SER A 167 -2.41 0.70 7.15
CA SER A 167 -2.45 0.38 8.57
C SER A 167 -3.89 0.54 9.05
N TRP A 168 -4.72 -0.46 8.74
CA TRP A 168 -6.17 -0.39 8.96
C TRP A 168 -6.52 -0.56 10.43
N GLY A 169 -7.39 0.33 10.95
CA GLY A 169 -7.78 0.29 12.36
C GLY A 169 -8.70 -0.88 12.67
N ALA A 170 -8.49 -1.52 13.82
CA ALA A 170 -9.38 -2.55 14.35
C ALA A 170 -10.68 -1.96 14.90
N GLY A 171 -11.70 -2.80 15.08
CA GLY A 171 -12.98 -2.44 15.68
C GLY A 171 -14.18 -3.06 14.97
N PRO A 172 -15.41 -2.89 15.53
CA PRO A 172 -16.62 -3.45 14.96
C PRO A 172 -16.83 -3.04 13.48
N GLY A 173 -17.06 -4.02 12.60
CA GLY A 173 -17.31 -3.82 11.18
C GLY A 173 -16.10 -3.36 10.35
N LYS A 174 -14.93 -3.14 10.95
CA LYS A 174 -13.73 -2.64 10.24
C LYS A 174 -13.20 -3.65 9.23
N ARG A 175 -13.22 -4.93 9.55
CA ARG A 175 -12.84 -5.99 8.63
C ARG A 175 -13.79 -6.06 7.43
N ASP A 176 -15.10 -6.03 7.67
CA ASP A 176 -16.10 -6.06 6.59
C ASP A 176 -15.97 -4.84 5.66
N GLN A 177 -15.69 -3.65 6.22
CA GLN A 177 -15.40 -2.45 5.42
C GLN A 177 -14.15 -2.59 4.57
N TRP A 178 -13.08 -3.19 5.11
CA TRP A 178 -11.86 -3.47 4.37
C TRP A 178 -12.14 -4.37 3.16
N ASP A 179 -12.73 -5.54 3.39
CA ASP A 179 -13.03 -6.51 2.35
C ASP A 179 -13.99 -5.95 1.29
N LEU A 180 -15.01 -5.18 1.72
CA LEU A 180 -15.96 -4.52 0.81
C LEU A 180 -15.24 -3.47 -0.06
N LEU A 181 -14.43 -2.58 0.54
CA LEU A 181 -13.80 -1.49 -0.18
C LEU A 181 -12.76 -1.98 -1.18
N VAL A 182 -11.93 -2.94 -0.81
CA VAL A 182 -10.93 -3.54 -1.71
C VAL A 182 -11.62 -4.10 -2.97
N ARG A 183 -12.71 -4.85 -2.81
CA ARG A 183 -13.50 -5.41 -3.90
C ARG A 183 -14.21 -4.32 -4.72
N ALA A 184 -14.79 -3.32 -4.05
CA ALA A 184 -15.47 -2.22 -4.73
C ALA A 184 -14.50 -1.41 -5.60
N ARG A 185 -13.29 -1.11 -5.10
CA ARG A 185 -12.27 -0.39 -5.89
C ARG A 185 -11.84 -1.17 -7.13
N ALA A 186 -11.71 -2.48 -7.03
CA ALA A 186 -11.43 -3.34 -8.18
C ALA A 186 -12.55 -3.25 -9.25
N LEU A 187 -13.81 -3.27 -8.82
CA LEU A 187 -14.97 -3.12 -9.74
C LEU A 187 -15.07 -1.72 -10.34
N ASP A 188 -14.84 -0.66 -9.56
CA ASP A 188 -14.90 0.74 -10.03
C ASP A 188 -13.89 1.04 -11.16
N THR A 189 -12.82 0.26 -11.23
CA THR A 189 -11.69 0.48 -12.16
C THR A 189 -11.51 -0.66 -13.15
N THR A 190 -12.17 -1.80 -12.91
CA THR A 190 -11.90 -3.05 -13.64
C THR A 190 -10.39 -3.33 -13.70
N ALA A 191 -9.70 -3.15 -12.57
CA ALA A 191 -8.27 -3.40 -12.37
C ALA A 191 -8.06 -4.31 -11.15
N TYR A 192 -6.89 -4.92 -11.06
CA TYR A 192 -6.51 -5.58 -9.80
C TYR A 192 -6.32 -4.55 -8.69
N VAL A 193 -6.72 -4.89 -7.47
CA VAL A 193 -6.40 -4.12 -6.26
C VAL A 193 -5.63 -5.00 -5.29
N ALA A 194 -4.37 -4.64 -5.05
CA ALA A 194 -3.47 -5.31 -4.12
C ALA A 194 -3.37 -4.51 -2.82
N ALA A 195 -4.20 -4.86 -1.86
CA ALA A 195 -4.28 -4.20 -0.56
C ALA A 195 -3.33 -4.90 0.43
N CYS A 196 -2.25 -4.20 0.84
CA CYS A 196 -1.23 -4.71 1.75
C CYS A 196 -1.39 -4.08 3.13
N GLY A 197 -1.95 -4.83 4.08
CA GLY A 197 -2.20 -4.38 5.44
C GLY A 197 -1.04 -4.66 6.41
N GLN A 198 -0.89 -3.81 7.43
CA GLN A 198 -0.14 -4.18 8.64
C GLN A 198 -0.80 -5.39 9.29
N GLY A 199 -0.03 -6.38 9.71
CA GLY A 199 -0.53 -7.49 10.53
C GLY A 199 -1.10 -7.00 11.86
N ASP A 200 -1.98 -7.80 12.47
CA ASP A 200 -2.47 -7.51 13.81
C ASP A 200 -1.31 -7.67 14.82
N PRO A 201 -0.93 -6.60 15.55
CA PRO A 201 0.18 -6.65 16.50
C PRO A 201 -0.04 -7.66 17.64
N THR A 202 -1.28 -8.02 17.96
CA THR A 202 -1.59 -9.01 18.99
C THR A 202 -1.10 -10.40 18.62
N THR A 203 -1.01 -10.71 17.33
CA THR A 203 -0.49 -11.99 16.82
C THR A 203 1.00 -12.20 17.05
N VAL A 204 1.71 -11.12 17.36
CA VAL A 204 3.14 -11.13 17.73
C VAL A 204 3.38 -10.66 19.17
N GLY A 205 2.35 -10.72 20.01
CA GLY A 205 2.45 -10.41 21.45
C GLY A 205 2.54 -8.91 21.77
N ARG A 206 2.17 -8.02 20.85
CA ARG A 206 2.14 -6.57 21.08
C ARG A 206 0.72 -6.09 21.31
N SER A 207 0.57 -4.96 22.02
CA SER A 207 -0.73 -4.31 22.20
C SER A 207 -1.12 -3.57 20.90
N ALA A 208 -2.39 -3.70 20.49
CA ALA A 208 -2.93 -2.93 19.40
C ALA A 208 -3.04 -1.41 19.71
N GLY A 209 -3.07 -1.03 21.00
CA GLY A 209 -3.24 0.38 21.38
C GLY A 209 -4.56 0.98 20.89
N LYS A 210 -4.59 2.34 20.73
CA LYS A 210 -5.73 3.07 20.16
C LYS A 210 -5.50 3.49 18.71
N ALA A 211 -4.23 3.53 18.28
CA ALA A 211 -3.87 3.90 16.92
C ALA A 211 -4.24 2.79 15.91
N PRO A 212 -4.42 3.13 14.62
CA PRO A 212 -4.64 2.14 13.58
C PRO A 212 -3.33 1.37 13.30
N THR A 213 -3.13 0.24 13.96
CA THR A 213 -1.88 -0.54 13.90
C THR A 213 -1.95 -1.78 13.03
N GLY A 214 -3.11 -2.06 12.44
CA GLY A 214 -3.30 -3.17 11.53
C GLY A 214 -4.31 -4.22 12.01
N ILE A 215 -4.90 -4.93 11.06
CA ILE A 215 -5.80 -6.08 11.25
C ILE A 215 -5.38 -7.28 10.41
N GLY A 216 -4.20 -7.19 9.77
CA GLY A 216 -3.80 -8.15 8.75
C GLY A 216 -4.66 -8.05 7.49
N ALA A 217 -5.09 -9.20 7.00
CA ALA A 217 -6.03 -9.33 5.90
C ALA A 217 -5.57 -8.76 4.56
N SER A 218 -4.26 -8.70 4.32
CA SER A 218 -3.74 -8.34 2.99
C SER A 218 -4.40 -9.19 1.92
N ALA A 219 -4.88 -8.56 0.84
CA ALA A 219 -5.68 -9.22 -0.16
C ALA A 219 -5.34 -8.76 -1.57
N LEU A 220 -5.53 -9.65 -2.54
CA LEU A 220 -5.59 -9.34 -3.96
C LEU A 220 -7.02 -9.53 -4.45
N ALA A 221 -7.66 -8.46 -4.89
CA ALA A 221 -8.91 -8.52 -5.61
C ALA A 221 -8.67 -8.50 -7.12
N GLY A 222 -9.39 -9.34 -7.85
CA GLY A 222 -9.40 -9.39 -9.31
C GLY A 222 -10.26 -8.27 -9.92
N PRO A 223 -10.12 -8.01 -11.24
CA PRO A 223 -10.82 -6.92 -11.93
C PRO A 223 -12.35 -7.08 -11.98
N ARG A 224 -12.88 -8.23 -11.56
CA ARG A 224 -14.32 -8.50 -11.40
C ARG A 224 -14.79 -8.45 -9.96
N GLY A 225 -13.93 -7.99 -9.02
CA GLY A 225 -14.27 -7.76 -7.61
C GLY A 225 -14.27 -9.02 -6.74
N ASP A 226 -13.76 -10.12 -7.22
CA ASP A 226 -13.53 -11.34 -6.45
C ASP A 226 -12.20 -11.24 -5.67
N ILE A 227 -12.17 -11.79 -4.46
CA ILE A 227 -10.92 -11.96 -3.71
C ILE A 227 -10.23 -13.22 -4.24
N LEU A 228 -9.10 -13.01 -4.92
CA LEU A 228 -8.29 -14.10 -5.47
C LEU A 228 -7.41 -14.74 -4.39
N HIS A 229 -6.82 -13.92 -3.55
CA HIS A 229 -5.96 -14.35 -2.45
C HIS A 229 -6.13 -13.43 -1.25
N GLN A 230 -6.02 -13.97 -0.04
CA GLN A 230 -6.07 -13.21 1.20
C GLN A 230 -5.27 -13.88 2.30
N LEU A 231 -4.56 -13.08 3.10
CA LEU A 231 -3.89 -13.51 4.33
C LEU A 231 -4.85 -13.43 5.53
N GLY A 232 -4.46 -14.09 6.62
CA GLY A 232 -5.06 -13.91 7.94
C GLY A 232 -4.55 -12.64 8.64
N GLU A 233 -4.61 -12.66 9.98
CA GLU A 233 -4.24 -11.51 10.82
C GLU A 233 -2.73 -11.41 11.06
N ALA A 234 -2.03 -12.55 11.13
CA ALA A 234 -0.60 -12.63 11.43
C ALA A 234 0.29 -12.15 10.27
N PRO A 235 1.55 -11.75 10.55
CA PRO A 235 2.54 -11.49 9.51
C PRO A 235 2.63 -12.62 8.48
N GLY A 236 2.85 -12.27 7.21
CA GLY A 236 2.95 -13.26 6.14
C GLY A 236 3.30 -12.62 4.80
N LEU A 237 3.63 -13.47 3.84
CA LEU A 237 3.95 -13.08 2.47
C LEU A 237 2.99 -13.75 1.48
N LEU A 238 2.15 -12.96 0.84
CA LEU A 238 1.28 -13.39 -0.25
C LEU A 238 2.00 -13.16 -1.57
N ILE A 239 2.08 -14.20 -2.41
CA ILE A 239 2.62 -14.09 -3.77
C ILE A 239 1.49 -14.38 -4.75
N ALA A 240 1.38 -13.55 -5.78
CA ALA A 240 0.35 -13.70 -6.80
C ALA A 240 0.85 -13.21 -8.17
N ASP A 241 0.23 -13.70 -9.23
CA ASP A 241 0.49 -13.27 -10.60
C ASP A 241 -0.59 -12.28 -11.07
N ILE A 242 -0.17 -11.21 -11.73
CA ILE A 242 -1.03 -10.22 -12.37
C ILE A 242 -0.99 -10.48 -13.87
N ASP A 243 -2.16 -10.76 -14.45
CA ASP A 243 -2.34 -10.94 -15.88
C ASP A 243 -3.09 -9.75 -16.48
N PRO A 244 -2.44 -8.88 -17.28
CA PRO A 244 -3.10 -7.77 -17.95
C PRO A 244 -4.28 -8.17 -18.85
N ALA A 245 -4.25 -9.39 -19.41
CA ALA A 245 -5.33 -9.86 -20.28
C ALA A 245 -6.66 -10.02 -19.54
N GLU A 246 -6.63 -10.34 -18.24
CA GLU A 246 -7.83 -10.38 -17.41
C GLU A 246 -8.47 -8.99 -17.24
N VAL A 247 -7.65 -7.94 -17.10
CA VAL A 247 -8.13 -6.56 -17.05
C VAL A 247 -8.76 -6.15 -18.37
N GLU A 248 -8.11 -6.46 -19.49
CA GLU A 248 -8.67 -6.18 -20.83
C GLU A 248 -9.99 -6.91 -21.04
N SER A 249 -10.06 -8.17 -20.65
CA SER A 249 -11.28 -8.99 -20.71
C SER A 249 -12.39 -8.40 -19.85
N ALA A 250 -12.08 -8.00 -18.61
CA ALA A 250 -13.05 -7.38 -17.73
C ALA A 250 -13.58 -6.06 -18.28
N ARG A 251 -12.71 -5.18 -18.79
CA ARG A 251 -13.08 -3.89 -19.40
C ARG A 251 -13.97 -4.03 -20.64
N LYS A 252 -13.81 -5.10 -21.42
CA LYS A 252 -14.71 -5.38 -22.56
C LYS A 252 -16.11 -5.76 -22.10
N VAL A 253 -16.25 -6.48 -21.00
CA VAL A 253 -17.55 -6.96 -20.50
C VAL A 253 -18.22 -5.91 -19.60
N ILE A 254 -17.43 -5.21 -18.79
CA ILE A 254 -17.90 -4.22 -17.81
C ILE A 254 -17.16 -2.90 -18.05
N PRO A 255 -17.49 -2.10 -19.06
CA PRO A 255 -16.74 -0.90 -19.44
C PRO A 255 -17.10 0.31 -18.54
N VAL A 256 -16.96 0.17 -17.20
CA VAL A 256 -17.38 1.19 -16.23
C VAL A 256 -16.70 2.53 -16.43
N LEU A 257 -15.39 2.56 -16.74
CA LEU A 257 -14.65 3.80 -16.96
C LEU A 257 -15.15 4.52 -18.21
N ALA A 258 -15.43 3.79 -19.30
CA ALA A 258 -15.94 4.37 -20.54
C ALA A 258 -17.40 4.83 -20.44
N ASN A 259 -18.20 4.21 -19.57
CA ASN A 259 -19.63 4.51 -19.41
C ASN A 259 -19.92 5.62 -18.41
N ARG A 260 -18.91 6.14 -17.71
CA ARG A 260 -19.09 7.27 -16.77
C ARG A 260 -19.65 8.49 -17.50
N ARG A 261 -20.39 9.33 -16.77
CA ARG A 261 -20.99 10.57 -17.25
C ARG A 261 -20.39 11.81 -16.57
N PHE A 262 -19.67 11.66 -15.46
CA PHE A 262 -19.01 12.71 -14.65
C PHE A 262 -17.81 12.13 -13.90
#